data_a65209cde5f553be08a14edc91a6364c
#
_entry.id   a65209cde5f553be08a14edc91a6364c
#
_cell.length_a   1.000
_cell.length_b   1.000
_cell.length_c   1.000
_cell.angle_alpha   90.00
_cell.angle_beta   90.00
_cell.angle_gamma   90.00
#
_symmetry.space_group_name_H-M   'P 1'
#
loop_
_entity.id
_entity.type
_entity.pdbx_description
1 polymer ?
#
loop_
_entity_poly.entity_id
_entity_poly.type
_entity_poly.pdbx_seq_one_letter_code
_entity_poly.pdbx_strand_id
1 'polypeptide(L)'
;TIYFLNDFIKNSHTNFISILGFVNILLTGLIGILGEKFGISKNWFIVKESIIPLAISILILVSMRSKTPLVKTMIFNDSVFNIARIDRHIKKEKISIFDEIFRDSTYLISGSFFLSSVIQFFLARIIITVDPGHANFNDQVGTMTWMSYFVVMIPCMSMFGYAIYKIMNGICLL
;
A
#
# COMPACT_ATOMS: atom_id res chain seq x y z
N THR A 1 13.56 -9.43 -5.36
CA THR A 1 13.13 -10.85 -5.44
C THR A 1 13.99 -11.74 -4.55
N ILE A 2 15.34 -11.62 -4.59
CA ILE A 2 16.27 -12.45 -3.77
C ILE A 2 16.13 -12.11 -2.27
N TYR A 3 15.97 -10.83 -1.92
CA TYR A 3 15.71 -10.41 -0.54
C TYR A 3 14.41 -10.97 0.02
N PHE A 4 13.34 -10.98 -0.77
CA PHE A 4 12.05 -11.55 -0.40
C PHE A 4 12.14 -13.05 -0.11
N LEU A 5 12.79 -13.81 -1.00
CA LEU A 5 12.98 -15.26 -0.82
C LEU A 5 13.82 -15.57 0.43
N ASN A 6 14.83 -14.76 0.71
CA ASN A 6 15.69 -14.95 1.88
C ASN A 6 14.96 -14.62 3.20
N ASP A 7 14.11 -13.58 3.19
CA ASP A 7 13.31 -13.19 4.35
C ASP A 7 12.16 -14.19 4.60
N PHE A 8 11.56 -14.72 3.53
CA PHE A 8 10.55 -15.76 3.58
C PHE A 8 11.08 -17.09 4.18
N ILE A 9 12.33 -17.45 3.87
CA ILE A 9 12.95 -18.68 4.36
C ILE A 9 13.47 -18.53 5.79
N LYS A 10 13.92 -17.34 6.18
CA LYS A 10 14.62 -17.09 7.43
C LYS A 10 13.73 -16.62 8.58
N ASN A 11 12.69 -15.85 8.28
CA ASN A 11 11.72 -15.34 9.25
C ASN A 11 10.34 -15.88 8.90
N SER A 12 9.83 -16.79 9.70
CA SER A 12 8.48 -17.38 9.58
C SER A 12 7.32 -16.36 9.62
N HIS A 13 7.61 -15.07 9.64
CA HIS A 13 6.64 -13.96 9.56
C HIS A 13 6.59 -13.41 8.14
N THR A 14 5.69 -13.94 7.34
CA THR A 14 5.40 -13.46 5.98
C THR A 14 4.85 -12.04 6.07
N ASN A 15 5.62 -11.08 5.57
CA ASN A 15 5.18 -9.70 5.54
C ASN A 15 4.09 -9.55 4.47
N PHE A 16 2.84 -9.28 4.87
CA PHE A 16 1.68 -9.15 4.00
C PHE A 16 1.94 -8.22 2.80
N ILE A 17 2.69 -7.12 3.02
CA ILE A 17 3.07 -6.16 1.97
C ILE A 17 3.98 -6.81 0.94
N SER A 18 4.92 -7.65 1.38
CA SER A 18 5.84 -8.36 0.47
C SER A 18 5.11 -9.37 -0.41
N ILE A 19 4.11 -10.07 0.14
CA ILE A 19 3.26 -10.98 -0.64
C ILE A 19 2.48 -10.20 -1.69
N LEU A 20 1.83 -9.10 -1.31
CA LEU A 20 1.09 -8.26 -2.25
C LEU A 20 1.97 -7.71 -3.38
N GLY A 21 3.18 -7.25 -3.05
CA GLY A 21 4.15 -6.79 -4.04
C GLY A 21 4.56 -7.91 -5.01
N PHE A 22 4.83 -9.10 -4.48
CA PHE A 22 5.18 -10.26 -5.29
C PHE A 22 4.04 -10.69 -6.23
N VAL A 23 2.82 -10.79 -5.69
CA VAL A 23 1.61 -11.12 -6.48
C VAL A 23 1.38 -10.08 -7.56
N ASN A 24 1.55 -8.79 -7.27
CA ASN A 24 1.39 -7.73 -8.26
C ASN A 24 2.40 -7.86 -9.41
N ILE A 25 3.68 -8.10 -9.11
CA ILE A 25 4.74 -8.28 -10.11
C ILE A 25 4.45 -9.52 -10.96
N LEU A 26 4.06 -10.64 -10.35
CA LEU A 26 3.70 -11.85 -11.07
C LEU A 26 2.52 -11.63 -12.01
N LEU A 27 1.43 -10.99 -11.53
CA LEU A 27 0.26 -10.69 -12.35
C LEU A 27 0.61 -9.78 -13.53
N THR A 28 1.45 -8.77 -13.31
CA THR A 28 1.90 -7.87 -14.38
C THR A 28 2.69 -8.64 -15.44
N GLY A 29 3.66 -9.47 -15.01
CA GLY A 29 4.46 -10.29 -15.91
C GLY A 29 3.63 -11.32 -16.70
N LEU A 30 2.70 -12.00 -16.00
CA LEU A 30 1.80 -12.97 -16.64
C LEU A 30 0.88 -12.32 -17.67
N ILE A 31 0.31 -11.16 -17.37
CA ILE A 31 -0.53 -10.41 -18.32
C ILE A 31 0.30 -9.96 -19.52
N GLY A 32 1.54 -9.50 -19.32
CA GLY A 32 2.41 -9.08 -20.41
C GLY A 32 2.81 -10.22 -21.36
N ILE A 33 3.03 -11.43 -20.83
CA ILE A 33 3.50 -12.59 -21.61
C ILE A 33 2.34 -13.40 -22.19
N LEU A 34 1.28 -13.62 -21.39
CA LEU A 34 0.20 -14.54 -21.73
C LEU A 34 -1.09 -13.82 -22.13
N GLY A 35 -1.12 -12.49 -22.04
CA GLY A 35 -2.33 -11.70 -22.25
C GLY A 35 -2.92 -11.92 -23.65
N GLU A 36 -2.08 -11.98 -24.69
CA GLU A 36 -2.52 -12.29 -26.05
C GLU A 36 -3.14 -13.68 -26.14
N LYS A 37 -2.48 -14.69 -25.57
CA LYS A 37 -2.93 -16.09 -25.62
C LYS A 37 -4.28 -16.31 -24.93
N PHE A 38 -4.56 -15.53 -23.86
CA PHE A 38 -5.80 -15.62 -23.10
C PHE A 38 -6.83 -14.56 -23.47
N GLY A 39 -6.56 -13.73 -24.49
CA GLY A 39 -7.48 -12.66 -24.93
C GLY A 39 -7.72 -11.61 -23.84
N ILE A 40 -6.74 -11.35 -22.99
CA ILE A 40 -6.86 -10.38 -21.90
C ILE A 40 -6.81 -8.97 -22.49
N SER A 41 -7.90 -8.20 -22.32
CA SER A 41 -7.93 -6.82 -22.79
C SER A 41 -7.14 -5.88 -21.86
N LYS A 42 -6.71 -4.73 -22.40
CA LYS A 42 -6.09 -3.64 -21.64
C LYS A 42 -6.91 -3.17 -20.44
N ASN A 43 -8.24 -3.28 -20.54
CA ASN A 43 -9.14 -2.89 -19.45
C ASN A 43 -8.90 -3.72 -18.18
N TRP A 44 -8.62 -5.02 -18.32
CA TRP A 44 -8.24 -5.86 -17.17
C TRP A 44 -6.95 -5.40 -16.51
N PHE A 45 -5.97 -5.00 -17.32
CA PHE A 45 -4.72 -4.46 -16.78
C PHE A 45 -4.96 -3.15 -16.03
N ILE A 46 -5.74 -2.23 -16.61
CA ILE A 46 -6.08 -0.95 -15.98
C ILE A 46 -6.80 -1.16 -14.64
N VAL A 47 -7.78 -2.06 -14.60
CA VAL A 47 -8.51 -2.39 -13.37
C VAL A 47 -7.58 -3.03 -12.34
N LYS A 48 -6.69 -3.94 -12.75
CA LYS A 48 -5.74 -4.60 -11.85
C LYS A 48 -4.83 -3.59 -11.14
N GLU A 49 -4.31 -2.59 -11.86
CA GLU A 49 -3.42 -1.59 -11.28
C GLU A 49 -4.11 -0.72 -10.20
N SER A 50 -5.40 -0.48 -10.34
CA SER A 50 -6.17 0.33 -9.39
C SER A 50 -6.78 -0.50 -8.25
N ILE A 51 -7.12 -1.76 -8.48
CA ILE A 51 -7.85 -2.58 -7.50
C ILE A 51 -6.97 -2.95 -6.29
N ILE A 52 -5.67 -3.10 -6.48
CA ILE A 52 -4.74 -3.48 -5.39
C ILE A 52 -4.65 -2.38 -4.33
N PRO A 53 -4.33 -1.12 -4.65
CA PRO A 53 -4.32 -0.07 -3.64
C PRO A 53 -5.73 0.20 -3.07
N LEU A 54 -6.79 0.03 -3.87
CA LEU A 54 -8.16 0.12 -3.36
C LEU A 54 -8.46 -0.96 -2.31
N ALA A 55 -8.08 -2.20 -2.58
CA ALA A 55 -8.27 -3.29 -1.64
C ALA A 55 -7.51 -3.04 -0.33
N ILE A 56 -6.27 -2.53 -0.40
CA ILE A 56 -5.49 -2.16 0.79
C ILE A 56 -6.21 -1.06 1.58
N SER A 57 -6.72 -0.03 0.91
CA SER A 57 -7.49 1.04 1.54
C SER A 57 -8.69 0.49 2.32
N ILE A 58 -9.49 -0.37 1.67
CA ILE A 58 -10.66 -1.01 2.29
C ILE A 58 -10.24 -1.89 3.46
N LEU A 59 -9.20 -2.70 3.31
CA LEU A 59 -8.69 -3.57 4.38
C LEU A 59 -8.25 -2.77 5.60
N ILE A 60 -7.60 -1.63 5.41
CA ILE A 60 -7.20 -0.73 6.49
C ILE A 60 -8.45 -0.24 7.23
N LEU A 61 -9.49 0.24 6.52
CA LEU A 61 -10.73 0.73 7.14
C LEU A 61 -11.48 -0.38 7.89
N VAL A 62 -11.61 -1.55 7.27
CA VAL A 62 -12.28 -2.70 7.90
C VAL A 62 -11.52 -3.16 9.14
N SER A 63 -10.19 -3.14 9.10
CA SER A 63 -9.36 -3.54 10.23
C SER A 63 -9.52 -2.63 11.46
N MET A 64 -9.99 -1.40 11.29
CA MET A 64 -10.27 -0.49 12.43
C MET A 64 -11.34 -1.04 13.37
N ARG A 65 -12.22 -1.91 12.87
CA ARG A 65 -13.24 -2.60 13.69
C ARG A 65 -12.71 -3.84 14.39
N SER A 66 -11.50 -4.27 14.06
CA SER A 66 -10.84 -5.42 14.69
C SER A 66 -10.18 -5.04 16.01
N LYS A 67 -9.98 -6.01 16.89
CA LYS A 67 -9.19 -5.85 18.13
C LYS A 67 -7.73 -5.47 17.87
N THR A 68 -7.21 -5.81 16.70
CA THR A 68 -5.85 -5.51 16.25
C THR A 68 -5.90 -4.78 14.89
N PRO A 69 -6.04 -3.44 14.87
CA PRO A 69 -6.03 -2.68 13.62
C PRO A 69 -4.73 -2.88 12.84
N LEU A 70 -4.83 -3.08 11.51
CA LEU A 70 -3.67 -3.31 10.64
C LEU A 70 -2.61 -2.21 10.77
N VAL A 71 -3.02 -0.95 10.82
CA VAL A 71 -2.11 0.19 10.98
C VAL A 71 -1.35 0.10 12.30
N LYS A 72 -2.02 -0.34 13.38
CA LYS A 72 -1.37 -0.56 14.67
C LYS A 72 -0.29 -1.63 14.57
N THR A 73 -0.61 -2.76 13.93
CA THR A 73 0.34 -3.86 13.74
C THR A 73 1.53 -3.48 12.83
N MET A 74 1.28 -2.62 11.82
CA MET A 74 2.32 -2.17 10.88
C MET A 74 3.25 -1.12 11.50
N ILE A 75 2.69 -0.16 12.25
CA ILE A 75 3.46 0.95 12.84
C ILE A 75 4.08 0.52 14.17
N PHE A 76 3.33 -0.15 15.03
CA PHE A 76 3.81 -0.65 16.32
C PHE A 76 4.44 -2.04 16.16
N ASN A 77 5.47 -2.13 15.33
CA ASN A 77 6.33 -3.31 15.28
C ASN A 77 7.57 -3.01 16.14
N ASP A 78 8.04 -3.98 16.91
CA ASP A 78 9.25 -3.86 17.77
C ASP A 78 10.49 -3.40 16.99
N SER A 79 10.50 -3.60 15.67
CA SER A 79 11.55 -3.12 14.77
C SER A 79 11.52 -1.60 14.51
N VAL A 80 10.38 -0.94 14.74
CA VAL A 80 10.18 0.49 14.44
C VAL A 80 10.01 1.30 15.74
N PHE A 81 9.32 0.74 16.73
CA PHE A 81 9.04 1.40 18.00
C PHE A 81 9.28 0.46 19.18
N ASN A 82 9.90 0.95 20.22
CA ASN A 82 10.03 0.23 21.49
C ASN A 82 8.69 0.26 22.25
N ILE A 83 7.81 -0.70 21.94
CA ILE A 83 6.42 -0.79 22.45
C ILE A 83 6.42 -0.82 23.99
N ALA A 84 7.35 -1.54 24.60
CA ALA A 84 7.47 -1.64 26.05
C ALA A 84 7.77 -0.28 26.74
N ARG A 85 8.32 0.68 26.00
CA ARG A 85 8.58 2.03 26.49
C ARG A 85 7.36 2.92 26.36
N ILE A 86 6.57 2.74 25.29
CA ILE A 86 5.36 3.48 25.02
C ILE A 86 4.26 3.09 26.03
N ASP A 87 4.04 1.80 26.27
CA ASP A 87 3.03 1.31 27.22
C ASP A 87 3.27 1.76 28.67
N ARG A 88 4.54 1.96 29.05
CA ARG A 88 4.91 2.45 30.40
C ARG A 88 4.69 3.95 30.59
N HIS A 89 4.66 4.74 29.52
CA HIS A 89 4.56 6.20 29.59
C HIS A 89 3.14 6.73 29.32
N ILE A 90 2.26 5.94 28.68
CA ILE A 90 0.87 6.35 28.45
C ILE A 90 0.08 6.17 29.76
N LYS A 91 -0.14 7.28 30.48
CA LYS A 91 -1.08 7.30 31.61
C LYS A 91 -2.49 7.00 31.12
N LYS A 92 -3.29 6.28 31.92
CA LYS A 92 -4.66 5.88 31.57
C LYS A 92 -5.56 7.03 31.08
N GLU A 93 -5.35 8.24 31.56
CA GLU A 93 -6.11 9.45 31.17
C GLU A 93 -5.83 9.93 29.75
N LYS A 94 -4.70 9.54 29.16
CA LYS A 94 -4.28 9.96 27.80
C LYS A 94 -4.57 8.93 26.70
N ILE A 95 -5.09 7.77 27.06
CA ILE A 95 -5.43 6.69 26.11
C ILE A 95 -6.47 7.14 25.10
N SER A 96 -7.49 7.90 25.53
CA SER A 96 -8.56 8.37 24.64
C SER A 96 -8.07 9.34 23.57
N ILE A 97 -7.12 10.21 23.92
CA ILE A 97 -6.50 11.17 22.96
C ILE A 97 -5.64 10.40 21.97
N PHE A 98 -4.90 9.40 22.44
CA PHE A 98 -4.09 8.55 21.57
C PHE A 98 -4.95 7.77 20.56
N ASP A 99 -6.06 7.19 21.02
CA ASP A 99 -6.97 6.44 20.14
C ASP A 99 -7.63 7.35 19.09
N GLU A 100 -7.91 8.60 19.41
CA GLU A 100 -8.43 9.57 18.45
C GLU A 100 -7.39 9.93 17.38
N ILE A 101 -6.15 10.28 17.80
CA ILE A 101 -5.05 10.58 16.88
C ILE A 101 -4.76 9.39 15.99
N PHE A 102 -4.77 8.20 16.55
CA PHE A 102 -4.55 6.97 15.83
C PHE A 102 -5.64 6.68 14.79
N ARG A 103 -6.89 6.89 15.16
CA ARG A 103 -8.04 6.75 14.26
C ARG A 103 -7.95 7.70 13.08
N ASP A 104 -7.70 8.98 13.33
CA ASP A 104 -7.57 10.00 12.30
C ASP A 104 -6.40 9.70 11.36
N SER A 105 -5.26 9.27 11.90
CA SER A 105 -4.09 8.89 11.11
C SER A 105 -4.37 7.64 10.27
N THR A 106 -5.16 6.71 10.77
CA THR A 106 -5.60 5.53 10.01
C THR A 106 -6.48 5.93 8.82
N TYR A 107 -7.38 6.91 8.99
CA TYR A 107 -8.16 7.46 7.88
C TYR A 107 -7.27 8.13 6.83
N LEU A 108 -6.26 8.88 7.25
CA LEU A 108 -5.29 9.50 6.34
C LEU A 108 -4.50 8.45 5.55
N ILE A 109 -4.03 7.38 6.22
CA ILE A 109 -3.31 6.28 5.57
C ILE A 109 -4.22 5.57 4.56
N SER A 110 -5.44 5.23 4.97
CA SER A 110 -6.41 4.63 4.05
C SER A 110 -6.73 5.56 2.88
N GLY A 111 -6.92 6.85 3.14
CA GLY A 111 -7.15 7.88 2.14
C GLY A 111 -6.00 7.99 1.12
N SER A 112 -4.74 7.82 1.57
CA SER A 112 -3.59 7.82 0.67
C SER A 112 -3.62 6.63 -0.31
N PHE A 113 -4.00 5.44 0.14
CA PHE A 113 -4.17 4.27 -0.74
C PHE A 113 -5.38 4.42 -1.66
N PHE A 114 -6.48 5.02 -1.19
CA PHE A 114 -7.62 5.32 -2.04
C PHE A 114 -7.24 6.31 -3.14
N LEU A 115 -6.55 7.40 -2.79
CA LEU A 115 -6.05 8.37 -3.76
C LEU A 115 -5.10 7.71 -4.77
N SER A 116 -4.20 6.84 -4.30
CA SER A 116 -3.32 6.04 -5.16
C SER A 116 -4.13 5.23 -6.18
N SER A 117 -5.20 4.56 -5.75
CA SER A 117 -6.08 3.78 -6.63
C SER A 117 -6.70 4.65 -7.73
N VAL A 118 -7.24 5.81 -7.36
CA VAL A 118 -7.87 6.73 -8.31
C VAL A 118 -6.85 7.26 -9.33
N ILE A 119 -5.70 7.71 -8.87
CA ILE A 119 -4.66 8.23 -9.76
C ILE A 119 -4.13 7.12 -10.68
N GLN A 120 -3.87 5.92 -10.15
CA GLN A 120 -3.42 4.76 -10.94
C GLN A 120 -4.42 4.39 -12.02
N PHE A 121 -5.72 4.40 -11.72
CA PHE A 121 -6.75 4.13 -12.71
C PHE A 121 -6.70 5.10 -13.89
N PHE A 122 -6.67 6.40 -13.61
CA PHE A 122 -6.61 7.42 -14.66
C PHE A 122 -5.28 7.39 -15.42
N LEU A 123 -4.17 7.21 -14.71
CA LEU A 123 -2.84 7.12 -15.32
C LEU A 123 -2.76 5.92 -16.27
N ALA A 124 -3.21 4.74 -15.82
CA ALA A 124 -3.24 3.54 -16.63
C ALA A 124 -4.13 3.73 -17.86
N ARG A 125 -5.31 4.34 -17.69
CA ARG A 125 -6.25 4.58 -18.77
C ARG A 125 -5.72 5.53 -19.85
N ILE A 126 -4.90 6.51 -19.47
CA ILE A 126 -4.29 7.48 -20.39
C ILE A 126 -3.12 6.84 -21.14
N ILE A 127 -2.29 6.06 -20.46
CA ILE A 127 -1.02 5.55 -21.02
C ILE A 127 -1.22 4.23 -21.76
N ILE A 128 -2.03 3.31 -21.22
CA ILE A 128 -2.24 1.98 -21.80
C ILE A 128 -3.33 2.04 -22.88
N THR A 129 -2.90 2.19 -24.11
CA THR A 129 -3.79 2.33 -25.28
C THR A 129 -3.92 1.05 -26.08
N VAL A 130 -2.93 0.13 -26.00
CA VAL A 130 -2.90 -1.13 -26.73
C VAL A 130 -3.14 -2.33 -25.81
N ASP A 131 -3.62 -3.42 -26.36
CA ASP A 131 -3.88 -4.65 -25.62
C ASP A 131 -2.58 -5.43 -25.32
N PRO A 132 -2.57 -6.25 -24.25
CA PRO A 132 -1.45 -7.16 -23.96
C PRO A 132 -1.14 -8.07 -25.15
N GLY A 133 0.14 -8.29 -25.43
CA GLY A 133 0.61 -9.01 -26.62
C GLY A 133 1.04 -8.10 -27.76
N HIS A 134 0.59 -6.86 -27.79
CA HIS A 134 1.11 -5.88 -28.76
C HIS A 134 2.54 -5.49 -28.43
N ALA A 135 3.39 -5.30 -29.47
CA ALA A 135 4.80 -4.95 -29.30
C ALA A 135 5.03 -3.74 -28.37
N ASN A 136 4.15 -2.72 -28.44
CA ASN A 136 4.26 -1.50 -27.65
C ASN A 136 3.64 -1.60 -26.24
N PHE A 137 3.02 -2.70 -25.87
CA PHE A 137 2.36 -2.83 -24.57
C PHE A 137 3.36 -2.70 -23.40
N ASN A 138 4.47 -3.41 -23.49
CA ASN A 138 5.49 -3.41 -22.44
C ASN A 138 6.15 -2.03 -22.28
N ASP A 139 6.34 -1.28 -23.37
CA ASP A 139 6.85 0.10 -23.33
C ASP A 139 5.87 1.04 -22.65
N GLN A 140 4.56 0.88 -22.90
CA GLN A 140 3.52 1.65 -22.22
C GLN A 140 3.45 1.31 -20.73
N VAL A 141 3.58 0.03 -20.35
CA VAL A 141 3.66 -0.39 -18.94
C VAL A 141 4.90 0.21 -18.27
N GLY A 142 6.04 0.19 -18.94
CA GLY A 142 7.27 0.84 -18.45
C GLY A 142 7.09 2.34 -18.23
N THR A 143 6.49 3.03 -19.20
CA THR A 143 6.18 4.47 -19.12
C THR A 143 5.22 4.77 -17.96
N MET A 144 4.16 3.97 -17.81
CA MET A 144 3.21 4.10 -16.72
C MET A 144 3.90 3.92 -15.36
N THR A 145 4.75 2.90 -15.23
CA THR A 145 5.49 2.64 -14.00
C THR A 145 6.37 3.83 -13.64
N TRP A 146 7.12 4.37 -14.59
CA TRP A 146 7.97 5.53 -14.40
C TRP A 146 7.16 6.77 -13.97
N MET A 147 6.06 7.05 -14.65
CA MET A 147 5.20 8.20 -14.32
C MET A 147 4.54 8.03 -12.94
N SER A 148 4.23 6.81 -12.53
CA SER A 148 3.64 6.53 -11.21
C SER A 148 4.54 6.98 -10.06
N TYR A 149 5.86 6.93 -10.20
CA TYR A 149 6.77 7.43 -9.17
C TYR A 149 6.56 8.92 -8.86
N PHE A 150 6.21 9.73 -9.83
CA PHE A 150 6.00 11.16 -9.63
C PHE A 150 4.53 11.48 -9.32
N VAL A 151 3.62 10.96 -10.12
CA VAL A 151 2.21 11.36 -10.09
C VAL A 151 1.45 10.68 -8.95
N VAL A 152 1.81 9.43 -8.60
CA VAL A 152 1.15 8.66 -7.55
C VAL A 152 1.94 8.72 -6.24
N MET A 153 3.23 8.40 -6.30
CA MET A 153 4.02 8.22 -5.08
C MET A 153 4.18 9.52 -4.29
N ILE A 154 4.45 10.66 -4.95
CA ILE A 154 4.70 11.92 -4.24
C ILE A 154 3.48 12.34 -3.40
N PRO A 155 2.25 12.50 -3.94
CA PRO A 155 1.11 12.91 -3.13
C PRO A 155 0.73 11.86 -2.08
N CYS A 156 0.79 10.57 -2.42
CA CYS A 156 0.42 9.51 -1.48
C CYS A 156 1.41 9.38 -0.33
N MET A 157 2.72 9.48 -0.60
CA MET A 157 3.75 9.46 0.44
C MET A 157 3.71 10.71 1.31
N SER A 158 3.32 11.86 0.77
CA SER A 158 3.13 13.08 1.56
C SER A 158 1.99 12.90 2.57
N MET A 159 0.86 12.33 2.15
CA MET A 159 -0.26 12.02 3.06
C MET A 159 0.12 10.96 4.10
N PHE A 160 0.80 9.91 3.67
CA PHE A 160 1.26 8.84 4.55
C PHE A 160 2.26 9.36 5.57
N GLY A 161 3.26 10.15 5.14
CA GLY A 161 4.24 10.77 6.00
C GLY A 161 3.63 11.73 7.02
N TYR A 162 2.62 12.50 6.61
CA TYR A 162 1.87 13.36 7.52
C TYR A 162 1.09 12.56 8.57
N ALA A 163 0.49 11.43 8.19
CA ALA A 163 -0.20 10.54 9.13
C ALA A 163 0.77 9.98 10.19
N ILE A 164 1.95 9.52 9.76
CA ILE A 164 3.01 9.03 10.67
C ILE A 164 3.49 10.16 11.59
N TYR A 165 3.75 11.34 11.02
CA TYR A 165 4.14 12.51 11.80
C TYR A 165 3.12 12.86 12.88
N LYS A 166 1.80 12.81 12.56
CA LYS A 166 0.71 13.05 13.51
C LYS A 166 0.72 12.03 14.66
N ILE A 167 0.96 10.74 14.36
CA ILE A 167 1.07 9.69 15.39
C ILE A 167 2.29 9.94 16.28
N MET A 168 3.45 10.20 15.68
CA MET A 168 4.70 10.44 16.44
C MET A 168 4.58 11.66 17.35
N ASN A 169 4.04 12.75 16.82
CA ASN A 169 3.84 13.98 17.60
C ASN A 169 2.82 13.75 18.72
N GLY A 170 1.77 12.98 18.47
CA GLY A 170 0.82 12.57 19.50
C GLY A 170 1.47 11.76 20.62
N ILE A 171 2.38 10.85 20.31
CA ILE A 171 3.14 10.06 21.29
C ILE A 171 4.10 10.97 22.10
N CYS A 172 4.72 11.95 21.46
CA CYS A 172 5.64 12.86 22.16
C CYS A 172 4.92 13.85 23.12
N LEU A 173 3.66 14.15 22.85
CA LEU A 173 2.83 15.04 23.67
C LEU A 173 2.10 14.32 24.85
N LEU A 174 2.09 12.99 24.81
CA LEU A 174 1.50 12.13 25.83
C LEU A 174 2.49 11.72 26.91
#